data_42c2ef5999d90d727b54471e078a6c45
#
_entry.id   42c2ef5999d90d727b54471e078a6c45
#
_cell.length_a   1.000
_cell.length_b   1.000
_cell.length_c   1.000
_cell.angle_alpha   90.00
_cell.angle_beta   90.00
_cell.angle_gamma   90.00
#
_symmetry.space_group_name_H-M   'P 1'
#
loop_
_entity.id
_entity.type
_entity.pdbx_description
1 polymer ?
#
loop_
_entity_poly.entity_id
_entity_poly.type
_entity_poly.pdbx_seq_one_letter_code
_entity_poly.pdbx_strand_id
1 'polypeptide(L)'
;LDICDDWEPTEKMFLLNHKAKAAGITAIIGLGASPGITNMLGLIAMKELDQVSKVYTGWDMSSAQPEEESSQTGVNAAMVHGIEQIIGKVKVFSSGAYKMVRPLEKVTVHYPQLGTYKANIFGHPEAISFPHHYPEIKESLNLMHSNDDSLVSVLKLIRFFIEIKLLSKNMAAK
;
A
#
# COMPACT_ATOMS: atom_id res chain seq x y z
N LEU A 1 -8.54 -11.96 13.78
CA LEU A 1 -8.53 -10.70 13.05
C LEU A 1 -7.09 -10.20 12.93
N ASP A 2 -6.72 -9.65 11.78
CA ASP A 2 -5.39 -9.12 11.52
C ASP A 2 -5.49 -7.76 10.80
N ILE A 3 -4.60 -6.83 11.13
CA ILE A 3 -4.55 -5.47 10.57
C ILE A 3 -3.24 -5.21 9.82
N CYS A 4 -2.48 -6.27 9.47
CA CYS A 4 -1.20 -6.12 8.78
C CYS A 4 -1.37 -5.38 7.45
N ASP A 5 -0.54 -4.39 7.23
CA ASP A 5 -0.51 -3.55 6.04
C ASP A 5 0.71 -3.83 5.14
N ASP A 6 1.47 -4.88 5.46
CA ASP A 6 2.55 -5.38 4.62
C ASP A 6 2.09 -6.44 3.62
N TRP A 7 2.49 -6.29 2.37
CA TRP A 7 2.12 -7.22 1.29
C TRP A 7 2.76 -8.61 1.46
N GLU A 8 3.98 -8.70 1.98
CA GLU A 8 4.73 -9.97 2.13
C GLU A 8 4.12 -10.92 3.16
N PRO A 9 3.82 -10.48 4.40
CA PRO A 9 3.06 -11.28 5.35
C PRO A 9 1.67 -11.65 4.84
N THR A 10 0.98 -10.73 4.19
CA THR A 10 -0.37 -10.99 3.63
C THR A 10 -0.34 -12.09 2.59
N GLU A 11 0.63 -12.08 1.69
CA GLU A 11 0.80 -13.17 0.70
C GLU A 11 1.05 -14.53 1.37
N LYS A 12 1.86 -14.55 2.42
CA LYS A 12 2.10 -15.76 3.22
C LYS A 12 0.83 -16.24 3.93
N MET A 13 0.00 -15.31 4.43
CA MET A 13 -1.29 -15.63 5.05
C MET A 13 -2.27 -16.27 4.06
N PHE A 14 -2.29 -15.85 2.79
CA PHE A 14 -3.10 -16.52 1.77
C PHE A 14 -2.79 -18.01 1.64
N LEU A 15 -1.52 -18.40 1.78
CA LEU A 15 -1.09 -19.80 1.71
C LEU A 15 -1.60 -20.63 2.89
N LEU A 16 -2.04 -20.01 3.97
CA LEU A 16 -2.55 -20.72 5.16
C LEU A 16 -4.05 -21.06 5.07
N ASN A 17 -4.74 -20.68 4.01
CA ASN A 17 -6.17 -20.90 3.84
C ASN A 17 -6.58 -22.38 4.03
N HIS A 18 -5.79 -23.32 3.49
CA HIS A 18 -6.06 -24.74 3.63
C HIS A 18 -5.93 -25.22 5.10
N LYS A 19 -4.98 -24.66 5.86
CA LYS A 19 -4.80 -24.97 7.28
C LYS A 19 -5.95 -24.41 8.12
N ALA A 20 -6.38 -23.19 7.84
CA ALA A 20 -7.52 -22.57 8.51
C ALA A 20 -8.80 -23.39 8.29
N LYS A 21 -9.06 -23.80 7.04
CA LYS A 21 -10.19 -24.68 6.70
C LYS A 21 -10.11 -26.02 7.43
N ALA A 22 -8.95 -26.68 7.45
CA ALA A 22 -8.77 -27.95 8.15
C ALA A 22 -8.96 -27.83 9.67
N ALA A 23 -8.60 -26.69 10.25
CA ALA A 23 -8.78 -26.42 11.67
C ALA A 23 -10.21 -25.87 12.04
N GLY A 24 -11.10 -25.68 11.05
CA GLY A 24 -12.44 -25.14 11.27
C GLY A 24 -12.45 -23.70 11.80
N ILE A 25 -11.41 -22.91 11.50
CA ILE A 25 -11.29 -21.52 11.94
C ILE A 25 -11.47 -20.54 10.77
N THR A 26 -11.95 -19.35 11.11
CA THR A 26 -12.03 -18.21 10.17
C THR A 26 -10.98 -17.17 10.53
N ALA A 27 -10.12 -16.80 9.58
CA ALA A 27 -9.19 -15.70 9.71
C ALA A 27 -9.63 -14.56 8.77
N ILE A 28 -9.76 -13.34 9.31
CA ILE A 28 -9.99 -12.13 8.52
C ILE A 28 -8.70 -11.32 8.60
N ILE A 29 -8.10 -11.07 7.44
CA ILE A 29 -6.81 -10.37 7.31
C ILE A 29 -7.01 -9.03 6.62
N GLY A 30 -6.13 -8.07 6.92
CA GLY A 30 -6.18 -6.73 6.36
C GLY A 30 -7.42 -5.96 6.77
N LEU A 31 -7.77 -5.94 8.06
CA LEU A 31 -8.98 -5.30 8.59
C LEU A 31 -8.67 -3.92 9.19
N GLY A 32 -7.85 -3.14 8.51
CA GLY A 32 -7.46 -1.77 8.87
C GLY A 32 -8.14 -0.72 8.00
N ALA A 33 -7.48 0.42 7.85
CA ALA A 33 -7.90 1.47 6.92
C ALA A 33 -7.41 1.14 5.49
N SER A 34 -6.11 0.87 5.33
CA SER A 34 -5.45 0.41 4.11
C SER A 34 -4.41 -0.64 4.52
N PRO A 35 -4.66 -1.92 4.31
CA PRO A 35 -5.86 -2.56 3.75
C PRO A 35 -7.07 -2.58 4.71
N GLY A 36 -8.25 -2.79 4.15
CA GLY A 36 -9.51 -2.93 4.87
C GLY A 36 -10.57 -1.99 4.32
N ILE A 37 -10.70 -0.76 4.82
CA ILE A 37 -11.68 0.22 4.31
C ILE A 37 -11.46 0.45 2.81
N THR A 38 -10.23 0.59 2.36
CA THR A 38 -9.87 0.74 0.93
C THR A 38 -10.33 -0.44 0.08
N ASN A 39 -10.23 -1.67 0.61
CA ASN A 39 -10.77 -2.86 -0.06
C ASN A 39 -12.31 -2.79 -0.17
N MET A 40 -13.01 -2.39 0.89
CA MET A 40 -14.45 -2.25 0.89
C MET A 40 -14.93 -1.20 -0.11
N LEU A 41 -14.28 -0.04 -0.14
CA LEU A 41 -14.57 1.01 -1.12
C LEU A 41 -14.34 0.52 -2.55
N GLY A 42 -13.23 -0.20 -2.79
CA GLY A 42 -12.97 -0.84 -4.08
C GLY A 42 -14.06 -1.82 -4.48
N LEU A 43 -14.53 -2.68 -3.57
CA LEU A 43 -15.61 -3.63 -3.83
C LEU A 43 -16.94 -2.93 -4.12
N ILE A 44 -17.26 -1.85 -3.42
CA ILE A 44 -18.46 -1.05 -3.68
C ILE A 44 -18.39 -0.46 -5.10
N ALA A 45 -17.26 0.15 -5.46
CA ALA A 45 -17.06 0.72 -6.79
C ALA A 45 -17.12 -0.35 -7.91
N MET A 46 -16.54 -1.52 -7.67
CA MET A 46 -16.57 -2.64 -8.63
C MET A 46 -17.99 -3.13 -8.92
N LYS A 47 -18.90 -3.09 -7.93
CA LYS A 47 -20.31 -3.52 -8.11
C LYS A 47 -21.11 -2.61 -9.03
N GLU A 48 -20.69 -1.38 -9.25
CA GLU A 48 -21.33 -0.40 -10.12
C GLU A 48 -20.88 -0.53 -11.60
N LEU A 49 -19.99 -1.51 -11.89
CA LEU A 49 -19.37 -1.68 -13.20
C LEU A 49 -19.64 -3.08 -13.74
N ASP A 50 -19.95 -3.19 -15.05
CA ASP A 50 -20.14 -4.47 -15.72
C ASP A 50 -18.87 -5.31 -15.80
N GLN A 51 -17.73 -4.66 -15.96
CA GLN A 51 -16.40 -5.31 -16.03
C GLN A 51 -15.34 -4.44 -15.37
N VAL A 52 -14.47 -5.09 -14.61
CA VAL A 52 -13.33 -4.41 -13.94
C VAL A 52 -12.03 -5.08 -14.35
N SER A 53 -11.20 -4.35 -15.07
CA SER A 53 -9.85 -4.81 -15.45
C SER A 53 -8.73 -4.18 -14.62
N LYS A 54 -9.02 -3.06 -13.95
CA LYS A 54 -8.04 -2.32 -13.12
C LYS A 54 -8.67 -1.87 -11.82
N VAL A 55 -7.93 -2.03 -10.73
CA VAL A 55 -8.29 -1.53 -9.40
C VAL A 55 -7.11 -0.75 -8.83
N TYR A 56 -7.34 0.52 -8.52
CA TYR A 56 -6.39 1.35 -7.83
C TYR A 56 -6.99 1.78 -6.49
N THR A 57 -6.36 1.41 -5.42
CA THR A 57 -6.64 1.98 -4.10
C THR A 57 -5.68 3.12 -3.84
N GLY A 58 -6.15 4.19 -3.24
CA GLY A 58 -5.34 5.38 -3.03
C GLY A 58 -5.65 6.06 -1.72
N TRP A 59 -4.64 6.70 -1.16
CA TRP A 59 -4.75 7.55 0.02
C TRP A 59 -3.90 8.80 -0.17
N ASP A 60 -4.23 9.85 0.55
CA ASP A 60 -3.55 11.14 0.47
C ASP A 60 -2.75 11.38 1.76
N MET A 61 -1.43 11.44 1.60
CA MET A 61 -0.52 11.76 2.70
C MET A 61 -0.73 13.17 3.25
N SER A 62 -1.16 14.10 2.40
CA SER A 62 -1.38 15.50 2.79
C SER A 62 -2.62 15.68 3.68
N SER A 63 -3.53 14.72 3.67
CA SER A 63 -4.75 14.73 4.49
C SER A 63 -4.55 14.13 5.87
N ALA A 64 -3.42 13.46 6.11
CA ALA A 64 -3.10 12.91 7.41
C ALA A 64 -2.79 14.05 8.39
N GLN A 65 -3.57 14.15 9.46
CA GLN A 65 -3.27 15.05 10.56
C GLN A 65 -2.60 14.23 11.66
N PRO A 66 -1.36 14.58 12.07
CA PRO A 66 -0.72 13.93 13.20
C PRO A 66 -1.58 14.16 14.45
N GLU A 67 -1.72 13.12 15.28
CA GLU A 67 -2.24 13.30 16.63
C GLU A 67 -1.33 14.31 17.38
N GLU A 68 -1.93 15.10 18.28
CA GLU A 68 -1.17 16.00 19.16
C GLU A 68 -0.02 15.22 19.80
N GLU A 69 1.18 15.75 19.71
CA GLU A 69 2.42 15.11 20.14
C GLU A 69 2.26 14.54 21.56
N SER A 70 2.08 13.24 21.66
CA SER A 70 2.43 12.56 22.89
C SER A 70 3.94 12.71 23.04
N SER A 71 4.40 13.23 24.16
CA SER A 71 5.80 13.52 24.51
C SER A 71 6.67 12.25 24.59
N GLN A 72 6.58 11.39 23.58
CA GLN A 72 7.39 10.18 23.49
C GLN A 72 8.77 10.54 22.91
N THR A 73 9.74 10.61 23.81
CA THR A 73 11.16 10.65 23.48
C THR A 73 11.61 9.30 22.90
N GLY A 74 11.30 9.02 21.64
CA GLY A 74 11.67 7.74 21.00
C GLY A 74 11.50 7.76 19.50
N VAL A 75 12.00 6.72 18.83
CA VAL A 75 11.76 6.51 17.41
C VAL A 75 10.30 6.07 17.24
N ASN A 76 9.53 6.81 16.47
CA ASN A 76 8.14 6.47 16.18
C ASN A 76 8.08 5.22 15.29
N ALA A 77 7.47 4.14 15.78
CA ALA A 77 7.37 2.87 15.08
C ALA A 77 6.63 3.01 13.72
N ALA A 78 5.59 3.87 13.65
CA ALA A 78 4.87 4.12 12.41
C ALA A 78 5.77 4.80 11.36
N MET A 79 6.65 5.72 11.78
CA MET A 79 7.61 6.35 10.87
C MET A 79 8.65 5.36 10.35
N VAL A 80 9.17 4.47 11.22
CA VAL A 80 10.06 3.39 10.79
C VAL A 80 9.38 2.50 9.76
N HIS A 81 8.14 2.08 10.03
CA HIS A 81 7.35 1.26 9.13
C HIS A 81 7.10 1.96 7.79
N GLY A 82 6.70 3.25 7.80
CA GLY A 82 6.53 4.03 6.57
C GLY A 82 7.81 4.10 5.73
N ILE A 83 8.98 4.21 6.38
CA ILE A 83 10.28 4.16 5.70
C ILE A 83 10.54 2.76 5.12
N GLU A 84 10.18 1.70 5.82
CA GLU A 84 10.33 0.33 5.32
C GLU A 84 9.52 0.10 4.04
N GLN A 85 8.36 0.69 3.93
CA GLN A 85 7.50 0.57 2.75
C GLN A 85 8.00 1.36 1.52
N ILE A 86 8.93 2.29 1.68
CA ILE A 86 9.50 3.06 0.56
C ILE A 86 10.90 2.58 0.11
N ILE A 87 11.50 1.59 0.79
CA ILE A 87 12.80 1.03 0.41
C ILE A 87 12.66 -0.30 -0.34
N GLY A 88 13.70 -0.66 -1.11
CA GLY A 88 13.72 -1.93 -1.85
C GLY A 88 12.70 -1.98 -2.98
N LYS A 89 11.93 -3.05 -3.02
CA LYS A 89 10.89 -3.27 -4.04
C LYS A 89 9.59 -3.70 -3.40
N VAL A 90 8.48 -3.27 -4.00
CA VAL A 90 7.11 -3.64 -3.60
C VAL A 90 6.44 -4.46 -4.69
N LYS A 91 5.51 -5.31 -4.29
CA LYS A 91 4.77 -6.17 -5.20
C LYS A 91 3.52 -5.44 -5.68
N VAL A 92 3.34 -5.42 -6.99
CA VAL A 92 2.13 -4.93 -7.66
C VAL A 92 1.62 -5.98 -8.64
N PHE A 93 0.39 -5.82 -9.10
CA PHE A 93 -0.16 -6.62 -10.18
C PHE A 93 -0.36 -5.75 -11.42
N SER A 94 0.31 -6.08 -12.52
CA SER A 94 0.26 -5.28 -13.74
C SER A 94 0.44 -6.15 -14.98
N SER A 95 -0.39 -5.89 -16.00
CA SER A 95 -0.47 -6.68 -17.25
C SER A 95 -0.74 -8.17 -16.99
N GLY A 96 -1.59 -8.46 -16.01
CA GLY A 96 -2.01 -9.82 -15.67
C GLY A 96 -0.96 -10.65 -14.90
N ALA A 97 0.07 -10.02 -14.34
CA ALA A 97 1.12 -10.73 -13.60
C ALA A 97 1.62 -9.91 -12.39
N TYR A 98 2.08 -10.61 -11.36
CA TYR A 98 2.78 -9.97 -10.24
C TYR A 98 4.16 -9.48 -10.68
N LYS A 99 4.48 -8.25 -10.29
CA LYS A 99 5.75 -7.59 -10.60
C LYS A 99 6.33 -6.94 -9.35
N MET A 100 7.66 -6.95 -9.26
CA MET A 100 8.38 -6.21 -8.24
C MET A 100 8.84 -4.88 -8.83
N VAL A 101 8.30 -3.78 -8.32
CA VAL A 101 8.61 -2.42 -8.78
C VAL A 101 9.26 -1.60 -7.66
N ARG A 102 9.87 -0.48 -8.01
CA ARG A 102 10.35 0.46 -6.99
C ARG A 102 9.16 1.25 -6.41
N PRO A 103 9.07 1.39 -5.08
CA PRO A 103 8.10 2.31 -4.50
C PRO A 103 8.38 3.75 -4.92
N LEU A 104 7.37 4.61 -4.83
CA LEU A 104 7.40 6.02 -5.23
C LEU A 104 7.62 6.26 -6.75
N GLU A 105 7.45 5.23 -7.59
CA GLU A 105 7.31 5.46 -9.04
C GLU A 105 6.01 6.19 -9.32
N LYS A 106 6.08 7.21 -10.20
CA LYS A 106 4.92 8.05 -10.56
C LYS A 106 3.97 7.30 -11.48
N VAL A 107 2.69 7.35 -11.16
CA VAL A 107 1.57 6.88 -11.99
C VAL A 107 0.63 8.04 -12.24
N THR A 108 0.12 8.15 -13.45
CA THR A 108 -0.93 9.12 -13.78
C THR A 108 -2.28 8.46 -13.62
N VAL A 109 -3.15 9.05 -12.80
CA VAL A 109 -4.51 8.56 -12.55
C VAL A 109 -5.50 9.61 -13.02
N HIS A 110 -6.48 9.18 -13.78
CA HIS A 110 -7.61 10.02 -14.20
C HIS A 110 -8.82 9.71 -13.32
N TYR A 111 -9.28 10.70 -12.58
CA TYR A 111 -10.50 10.62 -11.79
C TYR A 111 -11.64 11.27 -12.56
N PRO A 112 -12.72 10.53 -12.86
CA PRO A 112 -13.89 11.10 -13.53
C PRO A 112 -14.39 12.34 -12.78
N GLN A 113 -14.66 13.42 -13.49
CA GLN A 113 -15.14 14.72 -12.99
C GLN A 113 -14.14 15.51 -12.10
N LEU A 114 -13.05 14.88 -11.63
CA LEU A 114 -12.06 15.55 -10.79
C LEU A 114 -10.78 15.92 -11.55
N GLY A 115 -10.47 15.22 -12.65
CA GLY A 115 -9.31 15.50 -13.46
C GLY A 115 -8.21 14.44 -13.38
N THR A 116 -7.02 14.82 -13.81
CA THR A 116 -5.86 13.91 -13.90
C THR A 116 -4.80 14.31 -12.89
N TYR A 117 -4.39 13.36 -12.07
CA TYR A 117 -3.44 13.56 -10.97
C TYR A 117 -2.26 12.61 -11.09
N LYS A 118 -1.15 13.00 -10.50
CA LYS A 118 0.00 12.12 -10.28
C LYS A 118 -0.13 11.48 -8.91
N ALA A 119 0.14 10.19 -8.86
CA ALA A 119 0.24 9.41 -7.63
C ALA A 119 1.55 8.62 -7.62
N ASN A 120 1.90 8.04 -6.51
CA ASN A 120 3.14 7.29 -6.36
C ASN A 120 2.80 5.87 -5.90
N ILE A 121 3.43 4.86 -6.50
CA ILE A 121 3.25 3.46 -6.10
C ILE A 121 3.70 3.30 -4.65
N PHE A 122 2.88 2.63 -3.86
CA PHE A 122 3.15 2.28 -2.48
C PHE A 122 2.91 0.79 -2.23
N GLY A 123 3.59 0.22 -1.25
CA GLY A 123 3.62 -1.23 -1.04
C GLY A 123 2.58 -1.73 -0.06
N HIS A 124 1.30 -1.74 -0.44
CA HIS A 124 0.22 -2.25 0.42
C HIS A 124 -0.46 -3.50 -0.15
N PRO A 125 -1.12 -4.30 0.71
CA PRO A 125 -1.72 -5.59 0.34
C PRO A 125 -2.84 -5.52 -0.69
N GLU A 126 -3.51 -4.38 -0.89
CA GLU A 126 -4.58 -4.26 -1.87
C GLU A 126 -4.10 -4.59 -3.28
N ALA A 127 -2.84 -4.24 -3.59
CA ALA A 127 -2.24 -4.55 -4.89
C ALA A 127 -2.17 -6.06 -5.18
N ILE A 128 -2.19 -6.90 -4.15
CA ILE A 128 -2.15 -8.36 -4.29
C ILE A 128 -3.47 -9.05 -3.93
N SER A 129 -4.29 -8.47 -3.05
CA SER A 129 -5.53 -9.08 -2.59
C SER A 129 -6.63 -9.03 -3.65
N PHE A 130 -6.77 -7.95 -4.40
CA PHE A 130 -7.75 -7.87 -5.49
C PHE A 130 -7.52 -8.93 -6.56
N PRO A 131 -6.33 -9.06 -7.19
CA PRO A 131 -6.13 -10.10 -8.20
C PRO A 131 -6.14 -11.52 -7.64
N HIS A 132 -5.87 -11.70 -6.34
CA HIS A 132 -6.02 -13.00 -5.68
C HIS A 132 -7.46 -13.50 -5.65
N HIS A 133 -8.43 -12.59 -5.48
CA HIS A 133 -9.86 -12.91 -5.40
C HIS A 133 -10.62 -12.71 -6.70
N TYR A 134 -10.11 -11.87 -7.60
CA TYR A 134 -10.74 -11.47 -8.86
C TYR A 134 -9.76 -11.67 -10.03
N PRO A 135 -9.70 -12.88 -10.60
CA PRO A 135 -8.71 -13.25 -11.64
C PRO A 135 -8.88 -12.50 -12.96
N GLU A 136 -10.04 -11.86 -13.19
CA GLU A 136 -10.30 -10.99 -14.34
C GLU A 136 -9.51 -9.67 -14.28
N ILE A 137 -9.11 -9.22 -13.10
CA ILE A 137 -8.29 -8.02 -12.93
C ILE A 137 -6.94 -8.20 -13.63
N LYS A 138 -6.53 -7.20 -14.39
CA LYS A 138 -5.25 -7.17 -15.10
C LYS A 138 -4.25 -6.20 -14.48
N GLU A 139 -4.74 -5.27 -13.65
CA GLU A 139 -3.90 -4.31 -12.95
C GLU A 139 -4.46 -3.96 -11.58
N SER A 140 -3.62 -4.05 -10.55
CA SER A 140 -3.97 -3.64 -9.19
C SER A 140 -2.77 -2.96 -8.54
N LEU A 141 -2.98 -1.71 -8.13
CA LEU A 141 -1.97 -0.86 -7.52
C LEU A 141 -2.51 -0.24 -6.23
N ASN A 142 -1.64 -0.06 -5.25
CA ASN A 142 -1.88 0.87 -4.16
C ASN A 142 -1.07 2.14 -4.41
N LEU A 143 -1.70 3.29 -4.26
CA LEU A 143 -1.17 4.59 -4.65
C LEU A 143 -1.22 5.58 -3.49
N MET A 144 -0.16 6.31 -3.32
CA MET A 144 -0.06 7.43 -2.40
C MET A 144 -0.13 8.74 -3.20
N HIS A 145 -1.09 9.59 -2.88
CA HIS A 145 -1.14 10.96 -3.34
C HIS A 145 -0.36 11.88 -2.38
N SER A 146 0.17 12.95 -2.91
CA SER A 146 0.74 14.05 -2.15
C SER A 146 0.53 15.34 -2.93
N ASN A 147 0.05 16.37 -2.27
CA ASN A 147 -0.06 17.71 -2.85
C ASN A 147 1.29 18.43 -2.89
N ASP A 148 2.34 17.82 -2.31
CA ASP A 148 3.69 18.35 -2.25
C ASP A 148 4.69 17.41 -2.95
N ASP A 149 5.09 17.75 -4.16
CA ASP A 149 6.13 17.04 -4.92
C ASP A 149 7.50 17.10 -4.22
N SER A 150 7.73 18.07 -3.33
CA SER A 150 8.98 18.19 -2.58
C SER A 150 9.10 17.09 -1.54
N LEU A 151 8.01 16.75 -0.85
CA LEU A 151 7.96 15.67 0.11
C LEU A 151 8.34 14.32 -0.53
N VAL A 152 7.77 14.01 -1.69
CA VAL A 152 8.10 12.78 -2.43
C VAL A 152 9.57 12.76 -2.84
N SER A 153 10.13 13.93 -3.19
CA SER A 153 11.56 14.04 -3.53
C SER A 153 12.45 13.79 -2.33
N VAL A 154 12.08 14.31 -1.17
CA VAL A 154 12.77 14.06 0.12
C VAL A 154 12.71 12.56 0.47
N LEU A 155 11.54 11.93 0.37
CA LEU A 155 11.41 10.49 0.61
C LEU A 155 12.30 9.65 -0.32
N LYS A 156 12.42 10.03 -1.59
CA LYS A 156 13.32 9.38 -2.56
C LYS A 156 14.80 9.56 -2.18
N LEU A 157 15.16 10.73 -1.65
CA LEU A 157 16.51 11.01 -1.18
C LEU A 157 16.85 10.20 0.09
N ILE A 158 15.91 10.15 1.04
CA ILE A 158 16.05 9.32 2.26
C ILE A 158 16.23 7.85 1.85
N ARG A 159 15.39 7.33 0.97
CA ARG A 159 15.52 5.98 0.43
C ARG A 159 16.91 5.74 -0.15
N PHE A 160 17.39 6.64 -1.00
CA PHE A 160 18.73 6.54 -1.61
C PHE A 160 19.82 6.40 -0.56
N PHE A 161 19.82 7.26 0.47
CA PHE A 161 20.84 7.20 1.53
C PHE A 161 20.76 5.92 2.37
N ILE A 162 19.57 5.38 2.57
CA ILE A 162 19.40 4.08 3.25
C ILE A 162 19.92 2.94 2.38
N GLU A 163 19.60 2.93 1.09
CA GLU A 163 20.00 1.87 0.14
C GLU A 163 21.53 1.80 0.00
N ILE A 164 22.23 2.94 0.04
CA ILE A 164 23.71 3.01 0.03
C ILE A 164 24.34 2.89 1.43
N LYS A 165 23.52 2.61 2.47
CA LYS A 165 23.93 2.40 3.88
C LYS A 165 24.59 3.62 4.56
N LEU A 166 24.35 4.83 4.07
CA LEU A 166 24.78 6.07 4.72
C LEU A 166 23.79 6.56 5.79
N LEU A 167 22.56 6.10 5.77
CA LEU A 167 21.52 6.43 6.73
C LEU A 167 20.86 5.15 7.22
N SER A 168 20.64 5.01 8.53
CA SER A 168 19.85 3.90 9.06
C SER A 168 18.36 4.25 9.06
N LYS A 169 17.48 3.24 8.97
CA LYS A 169 16.03 3.42 9.04
C LYS A 169 15.60 4.19 10.30
N ASN A 170 16.19 3.84 11.45
CA ASN A 170 15.88 4.50 12.73
C ASN A 170 16.35 5.97 12.78
N MET A 171 17.41 6.32 12.08
CA MET A 171 17.84 7.73 11.97
C MET A 171 16.94 8.51 11.02
N ALA A 172 16.46 7.88 9.98
CA ALA A 172 15.54 8.50 9.02
C ALA A 172 14.13 8.71 9.60
N ALA A 173 13.77 7.97 10.66
CA ALA A 173 12.48 8.04 11.35
C ALA A 173 12.46 9.02 12.53
N LYS A 174 13.57 9.70 12.80
CA LYS A 174 13.73 10.79 13.78
C LYS A 174 13.56 12.14 13.12
#